data_09a1db9aee2c521508fdb5a2aa3635fb
#
_entry.id   09a1db9aee2c521508fdb5a2aa3635fb
#
_cell.length_a   1.000
_cell.length_b   1.000
_cell.length_c   1.000
_cell.angle_alpha   90.00
_cell.angle_beta   90.00
_cell.angle_gamma   90.00
#
_symmetry.space_group_name_H-M   'P 1'
#
loop_
_entity.id
_entity.type
_entity.pdbx_description
1 polymer ?
#
loop_
_entity_poly.entity_id
_entity_poly.type
_entity_poly.pdbx_seq_one_letter_code
_entity_poly.pdbx_strand_id
1 'polypeptide(L)'
;MNGKANILLVEDEENLQEALKLNLEMEEYTVSTVANGNDALKAFKNEYFDLIILDIMIPELDGITVCENIRMQNSEVPILFLSARNSSADRVLGLRKGGDDYMTKPFNLEELLLRVDKLIKKNKKIHAKTEVLNQYVFGNFSIDFDAQECIGINGQKFELSKKEAMLLKLLIENKGNVVTREHILQVVWGYNVYPTTRTIDNFILNFRKYFEEDSRNPRHFHSVRGVGYKFTEE
;
A
#
# COMPACT_ATOMS: atom_id res chain seq x y z
N MET A 1 -12.74 11.82 13.90
CA MET A 1 -13.20 12.62 12.75
C MET A 1 -12.76 11.87 11.51
N ASN A 2 -13.69 11.28 10.73
CA ASN A 2 -13.31 10.67 9.43
C ASN A 2 -12.87 11.81 8.51
N GLY A 3 -11.58 11.92 8.25
CA GLY A 3 -11.06 12.87 7.26
C GLY A 3 -11.68 12.58 5.88
N LYS A 4 -11.98 13.63 5.13
CA LYS A 4 -12.44 13.53 3.73
C LYS A 4 -11.35 12.80 2.95
N ALA A 5 -11.73 11.89 2.04
CA ALA A 5 -10.73 11.21 1.21
C ALA A 5 -10.17 12.16 0.14
N ASN A 6 -8.86 12.07 -0.10
CA ASN A 6 -8.15 12.91 -1.07
C ASN A 6 -8.02 12.18 -2.40
N ILE A 7 -8.48 12.79 -3.48
CA ILE A 7 -8.45 12.24 -4.83
C ILE A 7 -7.52 13.10 -5.71
N LEU A 8 -6.59 12.45 -6.41
CA LEU A 8 -5.88 13.08 -7.52
C LEU A 8 -6.65 12.78 -8.82
N LEU A 9 -7.12 13.81 -9.50
CA LEU A 9 -7.76 13.73 -10.81
C LEU A 9 -6.79 14.23 -11.89
N VAL A 10 -6.41 13.33 -12.78
CA VAL A 10 -5.51 13.61 -13.91
C VAL A 10 -6.29 13.54 -15.22
N GLU A 11 -6.59 14.69 -15.80
CA GLU A 11 -7.43 14.86 -16.98
C GLU A 11 -7.03 16.15 -17.69
N ASP A 12 -6.77 16.11 -18.98
CA ASP A 12 -6.33 17.27 -19.78
C ASP A 12 -7.48 18.04 -20.40
N GLU A 13 -8.67 17.45 -20.55
CA GLU A 13 -9.86 18.14 -21.01
C GLU A 13 -10.49 18.99 -19.88
N GLU A 14 -10.27 20.30 -19.91
CA GLU A 14 -10.64 21.25 -18.86
C GLU A 14 -12.13 21.15 -18.43
N ASN A 15 -13.05 21.11 -19.41
CA ASN A 15 -14.48 21.00 -19.11
C ASN A 15 -14.84 19.70 -18.38
N LEU A 16 -14.22 18.57 -18.76
CA LEU A 16 -14.44 17.28 -18.13
C LEU A 16 -13.79 17.25 -16.73
N GLN A 17 -12.59 17.80 -16.60
CA GLN A 17 -11.88 17.91 -15.34
C GLN A 17 -12.69 18.72 -14.31
N GLU A 18 -13.20 19.91 -14.70
CA GLU A 18 -14.02 20.75 -13.82
C GLU A 18 -15.34 20.06 -13.43
N ALA A 19 -16.04 19.44 -14.40
CA ALA A 19 -17.27 18.71 -14.13
C ALA A 19 -17.05 17.54 -13.15
N LEU A 20 -15.99 16.76 -13.35
CA LEU A 20 -15.64 15.66 -12.45
C LEU A 20 -15.25 16.15 -11.07
N LYS A 21 -14.42 17.18 -10.98
CA LYS A 21 -14.03 17.81 -9.72
C LYS A 21 -15.26 18.23 -8.92
N LEU A 22 -16.17 19.01 -9.55
CA LEU A 22 -17.37 19.49 -8.87
C LEU A 22 -18.23 18.34 -8.32
N ASN A 23 -18.47 17.30 -9.12
CA ASN A 23 -19.28 16.16 -8.69
C ASN A 23 -18.62 15.35 -7.56
N LEU A 24 -17.30 15.15 -7.60
CA LEU A 24 -16.56 14.48 -6.55
C LEU A 24 -16.54 15.31 -5.24
N GLU A 25 -16.43 16.63 -5.35
CA GLU A 25 -16.50 17.53 -4.19
C GLU A 25 -17.92 17.56 -3.56
N MET A 26 -18.99 17.40 -4.37
CA MET A 26 -20.36 17.23 -3.88
C MET A 26 -20.53 15.93 -3.08
N GLU A 27 -19.76 14.87 -3.38
CA GLU A 27 -19.67 13.62 -2.61
C GLU A 27 -18.71 13.73 -1.42
N GLU A 28 -18.36 14.95 -1.02
CA GLU A 28 -17.48 15.25 0.12
C GLU A 28 -16.03 14.79 -0.02
N TYR A 29 -15.51 14.53 -1.20
CA TYR A 29 -14.09 14.28 -1.44
C TYR A 29 -13.29 15.57 -1.54
N THR A 30 -12.02 15.54 -1.22
CA THR A 30 -11.07 16.63 -1.55
C THR A 30 -10.39 16.27 -2.85
N VAL A 31 -10.42 17.16 -3.85
CA VAL A 31 -9.94 16.85 -5.20
C VAL A 31 -8.83 17.80 -5.63
N SER A 32 -7.63 17.25 -5.85
CA SER A 32 -6.53 17.94 -6.54
C SER A 32 -6.55 17.57 -8.01
N THR A 33 -6.44 18.56 -8.91
CA THR A 33 -6.49 18.36 -10.35
C THR A 33 -5.18 18.72 -11.02
N VAL A 34 -4.75 17.92 -12.00
CA VAL A 34 -3.62 18.20 -12.88
C VAL A 34 -3.95 17.77 -14.31
N ALA A 35 -3.31 18.39 -15.30
CA ALA A 35 -3.66 18.21 -16.71
C ALA A 35 -2.63 17.39 -17.51
N ASN A 36 -1.53 16.91 -16.88
CA ASN A 36 -0.49 16.16 -17.56
C ASN A 36 0.20 15.15 -16.63
N GLY A 37 0.92 14.20 -17.21
CA GLY A 37 1.54 13.12 -16.45
C GLY A 37 2.70 13.55 -15.56
N ASN A 38 3.49 14.57 -15.96
CA ASN A 38 4.61 15.05 -15.15
C ASN A 38 4.12 15.72 -13.87
N ASP A 39 3.06 16.53 -13.96
CA ASP A 39 2.47 17.18 -12.79
C ASP A 39 1.74 16.16 -11.90
N ALA A 40 1.16 15.10 -12.48
CA ALA A 40 0.61 13.99 -11.72
C ALA A 40 1.68 13.32 -10.84
N LEU A 41 2.86 13.03 -11.36
CA LEU A 41 3.96 12.46 -10.58
C LEU A 41 4.52 13.43 -9.53
N LYS A 42 4.57 14.74 -9.83
CA LYS A 42 4.96 15.76 -8.85
C LYS A 42 3.96 15.86 -7.69
N ALA A 43 2.64 15.91 -8.01
CA ALA A 43 1.58 15.94 -7.01
C ALA A 43 1.64 14.70 -6.12
N PHE A 44 1.73 13.50 -6.72
CA PHE A 44 1.83 12.24 -6.00
C PHE A 44 3.05 12.15 -5.06
N LYS A 45 4.16 12.77 -5.42
CA LYS A 45 5.37 12.81 -4.57
C LYS A 45 5.21 13.74 -3.35
N ASN A 46 4.41 14.80 -3.48
CA ASN A 46 4.32 15.87 -2.49
C ASN A 46 3.10 15.75 -1.58
N GLU A 47 2.07 15.01 -1.99
CA GLU A 47 0.79 14.90 -1.30
C GLU A 47 0.36 13.42 -1.18
N TYR A 48 -0.48 13.14 -0.19
CA TYR A 48 -1.09 11.82 0.01
C TYR A 48 -2.47 11.77 -0.65
N PHE A 49 -2.75 10.71 -1.40
CA PHE A 49 -4.03 10.47 -2.04
C PHE A 49 -4.60 9.10 -1.67
N ASP A 50 -5.92 9.06 -1.45
CA ASP A 50 -6.69 7.84 -1.19
C ASP A 50 -7.10 7.12 -2.48
N LEU A 51 -7.14 7.85 -3.62
CA LEU A 51 -7.47 7.37 -4.96
C LEU A 51 -6.83 8.27 -6.01
N ILE A 52 -6.43 7.69 -7.12
CA ILE A 52 -6.02 8.41 -8.34
C ILE A 52 -7.00 8.05 -9.45
N ILE A 53 -7.64 9.07 -10.05
CA ILE A 53 -8.41 8.96 -11.29
C ILE A 53 -7.51 9.47 -12.40
N LEU A 54 -7.21 8.62 -13.39
CA LEU A 54 -6.12 8.85 -14.34
C LEU A 54 -6.58 8.61 -15.78
N ASP A 55 -6.64 9.65 -16.58
CA ASP A 55 -6.78 9.44 -18.02
C ASP A 55 -5.48 8.85 -18.58
N ILE A 56 -5.64 7.94 -19.53
CA ILE A 56 -4.50 7.33 -20.25
C ILE A 56 -3.97 8.28 -21.32
N MET A 57 -4.85 9.08 -21.93
CA MET A 57 -4.50 9.92 -23.08
C MET A 57 -4.20 11.36 -22.66
N ILE A 58 -3.26 11.54 -21.77
CA ILE A 58 -2.81 12.87 -21.30
C ILE A 58 -1.46 13.27 -21.93
N PRO A 59 -1.19 14.58 -22.03
CA PRO A 59 0.06 15.08 -22.60
C PRO A 59 1.29 14.82 -21.73
N GLU A 60 2.45 14.99 -22.35
CA GLU A 60 3.82 14.84 -21.81
C GLU A 60 4.17 13.39 -21.45
N LEU A 61 3.48 12.79 -20.50
CA LEU A 61 3.67 11.42 -20.07
C LEU A 61 2.30 10.73 -20.00
N ASP A 62 2.11 9.66 -20.78
CA ASP A 62 0.83 8.94 -20.82
C ASP A 62 0.46 8.28 -19.48
N GLY A 63 -0.85 8.08 -19.25
CA GLY A 63 -1.36 7.60 -17.97
C GLY A 63 -0.90 6.18 -17.61
N ILE A 64 -0.58 5.31 -18.58
CA ILE A 64 -0.01 3.99 -18.28
C ILE A 64 1.37 4.13 -17.68
N THR A 65 2.22 4.98 -18.28
CA THR A 65 3.57 5.26 -17.78
C THR A 65 3.51 5.95 -16.41
N VAL A 66 2.56 6.86 -16.17
CA VAL A 66 2.31 7.47 -14.85
C VAL A 66 1.97 6.39 -13.83
N CYS A 67 1.04 5.47 -14.16
CA CYS A 67 0.67 4.36 -13.28
C CYS A 67 1.87 3.48 -12.92
N GLU A 68 2.70 3.09 -13.89
CA GLU A 68 3.91 2.29 -13.63
C GLU A 68 4.87 3.01 -12.67
N ASN A 69 5.10 4.31 -12.86
CA ASN A 69 5.95 5.11 -11.96
C ASN A 69 5.37 5.22 -10.54
N ILE A 70 4.06 5.36 -10.41
CA ILE A 70 3.38 5.35 -9.11
C ILE A 70 3.56 3.98 -8.45
N ARG A 71 3.35 2.89 -9.17
CA ARG A 71 3.47 1.51 -8.65
C ARG A 71 4.89 1.16 -8.19
N MET A 72 5.92 1.75 -8.79
CA MET A 72 7.30 1.61 -8.29
C MET A 72 7.49 2.23 -6.89
N GLN A 73 6.68 3.22 -6.51
CA GLN A 73 6.78 3.93 -5.23
C GLN A 73 5.73 3.50 -4.21
N ASN A 74 4.53 3.17 -4.71
CA ASN A 74 3.37 2.79 -3.87
C ASN A 74 2.52 1.75 -4.62
N SER A 75 2.46 0.54 -4.07
CA SER A 75 1.67 -0.56 -4.62
C SER A 75 0.19 -0.53 -4.20
N GLU A 76 -0.18 0.31 -3.22
CA GLU A 76 -1.46 0.22 -2.51
C GLU A 76 -2.49 1.27 -2.94
N VAL A 77 -2.05 2.52 -3.28
CA VAL A 77 -2.99 3.56 -3.70
C VAL A 77 -3.83 3.09 -4.88
N PRO A 78 -5.17 3.07 -4.81
CA PRO A 78 -5.98 2.62 -5.93
C PRO A 78 -5.88 3.60 -7.10
N ILE A 79 -5.85 3.04 -8.33
CA ILE A 79 -5.84 3.80 -9.58
C ILE A 79 -7.02 3.37 -10.44
N LEU A 80 -7.92 4.30 -10.73
CA LEU A 80 -9.01 4.16 -11.67
C LEU A 80 -8.61 4.81 -13.00
N PHE A 81 -8.45 4.02 -14.05
CA PHE A 81 -8.26 4.57 -15.38
C PHE A 81 -9.58 5.09 -15.98
N LEU A 82 -9.53 6.30 -16.55
CA LEU A 82 -10.52 6.81 -17.50
C LEU A 82 -9.87 6.85 -18.88
N SER A 83 -10.55 6.39 -19.93
CA SER A 83 -9.94 6.44 -21.26
C SER A 83 -10.96 6.34 -22.39
N ALA A 84 -10.67 7.02 -23.50
CA ALA A 84 -11.37 6.82 -24.77
C ALA A 84 -11.02 5.47 -25.44
N ARG A 85 -9.94 4.78 -25.01
CA ARG A 85 -9.58 3.45 -25.48
C ARG A 85 -10.54 2.41 -24.91
N ASN A 86 -11.32 1.78 -25.78
CA ASN A 86 -12.43 0.90 -25.39
C ASN A 86 -12.22 -0.58 -25.70
N SER A 87 -11.10 -0.96 -26.33
CA SER A 87 -10.84 -2.36 -26.65
C SER A 87 -10.62 -3.18 -25.37
N SER A 88 -10.99 -4.48 -25.44
CA SER A 88 -10.69 -5.41 -24.33
C SER A 88 -9.20 -5.55 -24.07
N ALA A 89 -8.35 -5.41 -25.10
CA ALA A 89 -6.90 -5.46 -24.98
C ALA A 89 -6.36 -4.25 -24.19
N ASP A 90 -6.87 -3.03 -24.44
CA ASP A 90 -6.47 -1.83 -23.69
C ASP A 90 -6.82 -1.94 -22.20
N ARG A 91 -8.03 -2.44 -21.89
CA ARG A 91 -8.45 -2.67 -20.49
C ARG A 91 -7.56 -3.70 -19.79
N VAL A 92 -7.28 -4.80 -20.45
CA VAL A 92 -6.38 -5.83 -19.90
C VAL A 92 -4.97 -5.26 -19.69
N LEU A 93 -4.48 -4.45 -20.63
CA LEU A 93 -3.17 -3.79 -20.50
C LEU A 93 -3.15 -2.84 -19.30
N GLY A 94 -4.13 -1.95 -19.16
CA GLY A 94 -4.20 -1.00 -18.03
C GLY A 94 -4.22 -1.71 -16.67
N LEU A 95 -5.06 -2.75 -16.52
CA LEU A 95 -5.13 -3.54 -15.30
C LEU A 95 -3.83 -4.31 -15.02
N ARG A 96 -3.17 -4.89 -16.03
CA ARG A 96 -1.87 -5.55 -15.88
C ARG A 96 -0.74 -4.61 -15.48
N LYS A 97 -0.83 -3.34 -15.88
CA LYS A 97 0.14 -2.29 -15.57
C LYS A 97 -0.06 -1.66 -14.18
N GLY A 98 -1.06 -2.13 -13.44
CA GLY A 98 -1.27 -1.76 -12.04
C GLY A 98 -2.51 -0.93 -11.77
N GLY A 99 -3.40 -0.71 -12.74
CA GLY A 99 -4.73 -0.14 -12.49
C GLY A 99 -5.60 -1.09 -11.67
N ASP A 100 -6.37 -0.57 -10.72
CA ASP A 100 -7.33 -1.34 -9.93
C ASP A 100 -8.69 -1.45 -10.59
N ASP A 101 -9.05 -0.47 -11.43
CA ASP A 101 -10.26 -0.49 -12.23
C ASP A 101 -10.07 0.33 -13.52
N TYR A 102 -10.99 0.17 -14.46
CA TYR A 102 -10.92 0.79 -15.77
C TYR A 102 -12.31 1.17 -16.27
N MET A 103 -12.49 2.43 -16.70
CA MET A 103 -13.74 2.95 -17.22
C MET A 103 -13.53 3.64 -18.57
N THR A 104 -14.39 3.34 -19.53
CA THR A 104 -14.29 3.91 -20.88
C THR A 104 -15.10 5.19 -21.02
N LYS A 105 -14.56 6.18 -21.72
CA LYS A 105 -15.27 7.39 -22.16
C LYS A 105 -16.09 7.07 -23.44
N PRO A 106 -17.36 7.55 -23.58
CA PRO A 106 -18.13 8.25 -22.56
C PRO A 106 -18.65 7.31 -21.47
N PHE A 107 -18.75 7.80 -20.23
CA PHE A 107 -19.19 7.04 -19.08
C PHE A 107 -20.41 7.64 -18.39
N ASN A 108 -21.09 6.85 -17.58
CA ASN A 108 -22.14 7.31 -16.69
C ASN A 108 -21.51 7.85 -15.39
N LEU A 109 -21.93 9.05 -14.99
CA LEU A 109 -21.39 9.71 -13.79
C LEU A 109 -21.70 8.92 -12.51
N GLU A 110 -22.91 8.38 -12.38
CA GLU A 110 -23.30 7.58 -11.21
C GLU A 110 -22.43 6.32 -11.10
N GLU A 111 -22.15 5.67 -12.24
CA GLU A 111 -21.24 4.51 -12.27
C GLU A 111 -19.83 4.91 -11.81
N LEU A 112 -19.31 6.07 -12.25
CA LEU A 112 -18.02 6.58 -11.82
C LEU A 112 -17.98 6.76 -10.30
N LEU A 113 -18.97 7.45 -9.72
CA LEU A 113 -19.05 7.73 -8.29
C LEU A 113 -19.13 6.43 -7.45
N LEU A 114 -19.89 5.44 -7.91
CA LEU A 114 -19.97 4.13 -7.27
C LEU A 114 -18.61 3.39 -7.27
N ARG A 115 -17.85 3.46 -8.37
CA ARG A 115 -16.51 2.86 -8.46
C ARG A 115 -15.51 3.56 -7.57
N VAL A 116 -15.53 4.89 -7.55
CA VAL A 116 -14.71 5.73 -6.66
C VAL A 116 -14.96 5.36 -5.19
N ASP A 117 -16.21 5.34 -4.75
CA ASP A 117 -16.58 4.96 -3.39
C ASP A 117 -16.10 3.55 -3.03
N LYS A 118 -16.29 2.58 -3.93
CA LYS A 118 -15.84 1.20 -3.73
C LYS A 118 -14.32 1.09 -3.58
N LEU A 119 -13.55 1.79 -4.42
CA LEU A 119 -12.09 1.78 -4.37
C LEU A 119 -11.57 2.43 -3.10
N ILE A 120 -12.11 3.60 -2.72
CA ILE A 120 -11.75 4.29 -1.47
C ILE A 120 -12.10 3.43 -0.24
N LYS A 121 -13.29 2.82 -0.19
CA LYS A 121 -13.67 1.93 0.91
C LYS A 121 -12.79 0.70 1.02
N LYS A 122 -12.39 0.11 -0.12
CA LYS A 122 -11.45 -1.00 -0.16
C LYS A 122 -10.09 -0.56 0.39
N ASN A 123 -9.59 0.59 -0.03
CA ASN A 123 -8.32 1.17 0.44
C ASN A 123 -8.37 1.47 1.94
N LYS A 124 -9.42 2.15 2.41
CA LYS A 124 -9.63 2.43 3.85
C LYS A 124 -9.72 1.16 4.69
N LYS A 125 -10.31 0.06 4.18
CA LYS A 125 -10.31 -1.23 4.88
C LYS A 125 -8.93 -1.86 4.98
N ILE A 126 -8.10 -1.69 3.96
CA ILE A 126 -6.70 -2.14 3.97
C ILE A 126 -5.93 -1.28 4.99
N HIS A 127 -6.06 0.05 4.93
CA HIS A 127 -5.41 0.96 5.88
C HIS A 127 -5.97 0.85 7.31
N ALA A 128 -7.29 0.65 7.52
CA ALA A 128 -7.85 0.40 8.84
C ALA A 128 -7.36 -0.93 9.43
N LYS A 129 -7.09 -1.94 8.62
CA LYS A 129 -6.34 -3.13 9.04
C LYS A 129 -4.90 -2.81 9.41
N THR A 130 -4.31 -1.80 8.77
CA THR A 130 -2.95 -1.32 8.99
C THR A 130 -2.89 -0.33 10.17
N GLU A 131 -3.90 0.52 10.36
CA GLU A 131 -4.02 1.42 11.55
C GLU A 131 -4.24 0.66 12.85
N VAL A 132 -4.88 -0.52 12.80
CA VAL A 132 -4.98 -1.44 13.97
C VAL A 132 -3.61 -1.98 14.39
N LEU A 133 -2.56 -1.79 13.55
CA LEU A 133 -1.19 -2.22 13.84
C LEU A 133 -0.23 -1.09 14.25
N ASN A 134 -0.72 0.04 14.75
CA ASN A 134 0.14 0.97 15.48
C ASN A 134 0.58 0.37 16.82
N GLN A 135 -0.31 -0.44 17.42
CA GLN A 135 0.01 -1.26 18.58
C GLN A 135 -0.51 -2.68 18.35
N TYR A 136 0.30 -3.67 18.68
CA TYR A 136 -0.06 -5.07 18.57
C TYR A 136 0.27 -5.82 19.85
N VAL A 137 -0.67 -6.62 20.33
CA VAL A 137 -0.52 -7.41 21.56
C VAL A 137 -0.74 -8.88 21.24
N PHE A 138 0.16 -9.74 21.69
CA PHE A 138 0.02 -11.18 21.60
C PHE A 138 0.64 -11.82 22.85
N GLY A 139 -0.04 -12.77 23.47
CA GLY A 139 0.37 -13.30 24.76
C GLY A 139 0.60 -12.19 25.79
N ASN A 140 1.77 -12.14 26.39
CA ASN A 140 2.21 -11.10 27.34
C ASN A 140 3.09 -10.02 26.67
N PHE A 141 3.16 -9.97 25.35
CA PHE A 141 4.02 -9.07 24.60
C PHE A 141 3.21 -7.95 23.95
N SER A 142 3.81 -6.78 23.86
CA SER A 142 3.21 -5.64 23.15
C SER A 142 4.24 -4.96 22.26
N ILE A 143 3.79 -4.46 21.12
CA ILE A 143 4.60 -3.75 20.14
C ILE A 143 3.91 -2.42 19.87
N ASP A 144 4.67 -1.32 19.93
CA ASP A 144 4.27 -0.01 19.47
C ASP A 144 5.12 0.34 18.24
N PHE A 145 4.48 0.30 17.07
CA PHE A 145 5.17 0.54 15.80
C PHE A 145 5.48 2.01 15.57
N ASP A 146 4.70 2.93 16.14
CA ASP A 146 4.93 4.37 16.02
C ASP A 146 6.09 4.81 16.91
N ALA A 147 6.12 4.31 18.16
CA ALA A 147 7.23 4.53 19.07
C ALA A 147 8.48 3.70 18.69
N GLN A 148 8.35 2.71 17.80
CA GLN A 148 9.39 1.73 17.47
C GLN A 148 9.92 1.01 18.71
N GLU A 149 9.03 0.55 19.58
CA GLU A 149 9.33 -0.09 20.84
C GLU A 149 8.50 -1.37 21.00
N CYS A 150 9.03 -2.31 21.78
CA CYS A 150 8.26 -3.48 22.18
C CYS A 150 8.54 -3.87 23.63
N ILE A 151 7.53 -4.49 24.26
CA ILE A 151 7.67 -5.16 25.55
C ILE A 151 7.72 -6.65 25.27
N GLY A 152 8.85 -7.23 25.58
CA GLY A 152 9.14 -8.64 25.34
C GLY A 152 9.11 -9.48 26.63
N ILE A 153 9.95 -10.52 26.65
CA ILE A 153 10.06 -11.47 27.77
C ILE A 153 10.31 -10.73 29.08
N ASN A 154 9.66 -11.17 30.14
CA ASN A 154 9.77 -10.63 31.50
C ASN A 154 9.42 -9.14 31.61
N GLY A 155 8.65 -8.58 30.66
CA GLY A 155 8.29 -7.17 30.64
C GLY A 155 9.46 -6.25 30.24
N GLN A 156 10.53 -6.79 29.68
CA GLN A 156 11.65 -5.99 29.23
C GLN A 156 11.30 -5.19 27.99
N LYS A 157 11.67 -3.90 28.00
CA LYS A 157 11.47 -2.98 26.89
C LYS A 157 12.67 -3.04 25.93
N PHE A 158 12.39 -3.11 24.62
CA PHE A 158 13.39 -3.10 23.55
C PHE A 158 13.01 -2.03 22.53
N GLU A 159 14.02 -1.37 21.97
CA GLU A 159 13.87 -0.47 20.83
C GLU A 159 13.98 -1.25 19.52
N LEU A 160 13.14 -0.93 18.56
CA LEU A 160 13.14 -1.52 17.22
C LEU A 160 13.73 -0.54 16.22
N SER A 161 14.68 -0.97 15.42
CA SER A 161 15.07 -0.21 14.24
C SER A 161 13.87 -0.10 13.27
N LYS A 162 13.86 0.92 12.42
CA LYS A 162 12.82 1.09 11.40
C LYS A 162 12.59 -0.19 10.56
N LYS A 163 13.67 -0.90 10.21
CA LYS A 163 13.59 -2.13 9.42
C LYS A 163 13.08 -3.33 10.22
N GLU A 164 13.40 -3.42 11.51
CA GLU A 164 12.82 -4.43 12.41
C GLU A 164 11.32 -4.19 12.57
N ALA A 165 10.89 -2.96 12.82
CA ALA A 165 9.48 -2.62 12.91
C ALA A 165 8.72 -2.97 11.61
N MET A 166 9.27 -2.65 10.43
CA MET A 166 8.67 -3.00 9.14
C MET A 166 8.58 -4.52 8.92
N LEU A 167 9.64 -5.28 9.23
CA LEU A 167 9.64 -6.74 9.09
C LEU A 167 8.64 -7.38 10.06
N LEU A 168 8.61 -6.92 11.30
CA LEU A 168 7.71 -7.43 12.33
C LEU A 168 6.25 -7.17 11.93
N LYS A 169 5.94 -5.96 11.47
CA LYS A 169 4.63 -5.59 10.94
C LYS A 169 4.21 -6.48 9.77
N LEU A 170 5.09 -6.67 8.79
CA LEU A 170 4.84 -7.55 7.63
C LEU A 170 4.52 -9.00 8.05
N LEU A 171 5.24 -9.56 9.01
CA LEU A 171 5.01 -10.91 9.50
C LEU A 171 3.68 -11.03 10.26
N ILE A 172 3.33 -10.04 11.06
CA ILE A 172 2.08 -9.98 11.82
C ILE A 172 0.87 -9.83 10.87
N GLU A 173 0.96 -8.96 9.87
CA GLU A 173 -0.08 -8.79 8.84
C GLU A 173 -0.35 -10.08 8.06
N ASN A 174 0.67 -10.90 7.90
CA ASN A 174 0.59 -12.21 7.26
C ASN A 174 0.50 -13.38 8.25
N LYS A 175 -0.01 -13.13 9.46
CA LYS A 175 -0.15 -14.14 10.52
C LYS A 175 -0.71 -15.48 10.02
N GLY A 176 -0.06 -16.56 10.37
CA GLY A 176 -0.42 -17.92 9.96
C GLY A 176 0.07 -18.34 8.58
N ASN A 177 0.53 -17.39 7.74
CA ASN A 177 1.05 -17.65 6.41
C ASN A 177 2.57 -17.50 6.35
N VAL A 178 3.19 -18.16 5.36
CA VAL A 178 4.64 -18.06 5.13
C VAL A 178 4.91 -16.84 4.26
N VAL A 179 5.76 -15.92 4.74
CA VAL A 179 6.28 -14.80 3.96
C VAL A 179 7.63 -15.20 3.37
N THR A 180 7.77 -15.14 2.05
CA THR A 180 9.00 -15.54 1.37
C THR A 180 10.13 -14.55 1.62
N ARG A 181 11.39 -15.03 1.55
CA ARG A 181 12.56 -14.14 1.69
C ARG A 181 12.61 -13.04 0.65
N GLU A 182 12.23 -13.35 -0.60
CA GLU A 182 12.18 -12.38 -1.68
C GLU A 182 11.17 -11.28 -1.37
N HIS A 183 9.97 -11.65 -0.91
CA HIS A 183 8.94 -10.68 -0.54
C HIS A 183 9.37 -9.80 0.65
N ILE A 184 10.01 -10.39 1.67
CA ILE A 184 10.57 -9.64 2.79
C ILE A 184 11.62 -8.63 2.31
N LEU A 185 12.56 -9.04 1.45
CA LEU A 185 13.58 -8.15 0.90
C LEU A 185 12.97 -7.00 0.12
N GLN A 186 11.98 -7.30 -0.71
CA GLN A 186 11.28 -6.33 -1.53
C GLN A 186 10.56 -5.27 -0.69
N VAL A 187 9.80 -5.69 0.34
CA VAL A 187 8.99 -4.78 1.17
C VAL A 187 9.86 -3.97 2.13
N VAL A 188 10.84 -4.61 2.79
CA VAL A 188 11.62 -3.97 3.87
C VAL A 188 12.86 -3.24 3.34
N TRP A 189 13.45 -3.67 2.22
CA TRP A 189 14.68 -3.07 1.65
C TRP A 189 14.49 -2.42 0.28
N GLY A 190 13.40 -2.71 -0.43
CA GLY A 190 13.13 -2.20 -1.78
C GLY A 190 13.86 -2.97 -2.89
N TYR A 191 13.49 -2.70 -4.15
CA TYR A 191 13.96 -3.44 -5.33
C TYR A 191 15.46 -3.27 -5.65
N ASN A 192 16.10 -2.18 -5.21
CA ASN A 192 17.45 -1.82 -5.61
C ASN A 192 18.54 -2.16 -4.57
N VAL A 193 18.20 -2.86 -3.51
CA VAL A 193 19.15 -3.21 -2.44
C VAL A 193 19.20 -4.73 -2.34
N TYR A 194 20.37 -5.32 -2.52
CA TYR A 194 20.62 -6.75 -2.36
C TYR A 194 21.27 -7.03 -0.99
N PRO A 195 20.55 -6.94 0.14
CA PRO A 195 21.09 -7.44 1.39
C PRO A 195 21.21 -8.97 1.26
N THR A 196 22.22 -9.53 1.91
CA THR A 196 22.34 -10.98 1.98
C THR A 196 21.17 -11.54 2.82
N THR A 197 20.70 -12.74 2.54
CA THR A 197 19.65 -13.42 3.32
C THR A 197 19.96 -13.48 4.81
N ARG A 198 21.25 -13.43 5.21
CA ARG A 198 21.71 -13.33 6.59
C ARG A 198 21.16 -12.11 7.35
N THR A 199 20.83 -11.03 6.65
CA THR A 199 20.27 -9.83 7.31
C THR A 199 18.87 -10.12 7.87
N ILE A 200 18.02 -10.83 7.12
CA ILE A 200 16.71 -11.24 7.60
C ILE A 200 16.84 -12.21 8.77
N ASP A 201 17.76 -13.20 8.65
CA ASP A 201 17.99 -14.21 9.68
C ASP A 201 18.37 -13.54 11.02
N ASN A 202 19.18 -12.48 11.00
CA ASN A 202 19.57 -11.72 12.20
C ASN A 202 18.38 -11.01 12.85
N PHE A 203 17.46 -10.42 12.06
CA PHE A 203 16.26 -9.79 12.62
C PHE A 203 15.32 -10.83 13.26
N ILE A 204 15.14 -11.98 12.62
CA ILE A 204 14.36 -13.08 13.20
C ILE A 204 15.01 -13.59 14.51
N LEU A 205 16.35 -13.67 14.58
CA LEU A 205 17.04 -14.00 15.81
C LEU A 205 16.81 -12.98 16.93
N ASN A 206 16.76 -11.67 16.59
CA ASN A 206 16.42 -10.62 17.54
C ASN A 206 14.98 -10.77 18.04
N PHE A 207 14.00 -10.98 17.12
CA PHE A 207 12.60 -11.19 17.53
C PHE A 207 12.45 -12.40 18.43
N ARG A 208 13.17 -13.49 18.17
CA ARG A 208 13.18 -14.64 19.09
C ARG A 208 13.76 -14.30 20.45
N LYS A 209 14.77 -13.44 20.54
CA LYS A 209 15.28 -12.96 21.83
C LYS A 209 14.27 -12.10 22.58
N TYR A 210 13.45 -11.33 21.85
CA TYR A 210 12.48 -10.43 22.46
C TYR A 210 11.23 -11.16 22.91
N PHE A 211 10.74 -12.17 22.16
CA PHE A 211 9.41 -12.71 22.28
C PHE A 211 9.32 -14.24 22.52
N GLU A 212 10.43 -14.96 22.53
CA GLU A 212 10.42 -16.41 22.75
C GLU A 212 11.13 -16.79 24.06
N GLU A 213 10.51 -17.66 24.85
CA GLU A 213 11.16 -18.24 26.06
C GLU A 213 12.35 -19.11 25.68
N ASP A 214 12.24 -19.88 24.59
CA ASP A 214 13.33 -20.66 23.99
C ASP A 214 13.51 -20.30 22.52
N SER A 215 14.53 -19.53 22.20
CA SER A 215 14.84 -19.11 20.83
C SER A 215 15.16 -20.27 19.87
N ARG A 216 15.45 -21.48 20.39
CA ARG A 216 15.72 -22.69 19.59
C ARG A 216 14.44 -23.43 19.24
N ASN A 217 13.39 -23.32 20.08
CA ASN A 217 12.07 -23.90 19.87
C ASN A 217 11.01 -22.78 19.86
N PRO A 218 11.00 -21.93 18.83
CA PRO A 218 10.14 -20.75 18.78
C PRO A 218 8.67 -21.12 18.66
N ARG A 219 7.82 -20.44 19.43
CA ARG A 219 6.35 -20.54 19.35
C ARG A 219 5.75 -19.57 18.35
N HIS A 220 6.39 -18.42 18.15
CA HIS A 220 5.84 -17.33 17.36
C HIS A 220 6.55 -17.14 16.03
N PHE A 221 7.90 -17.18 16.01
CA PHE A 221 8.70 -16.87 14.81
C PHE A 221 9.33 -18.11 14.20
N HIS A 222 8.63 -18.75 13.27
CA HIS A 222 9.05 -20.01 12.65
C HIS A 222 9.86 -19.77 11.38
N SER A 223 10.93 -20.55 11.20
CA SER A 223 11.67 -20.61 9.95
C SER A 223 11.13 -21.75 9.08
N VAL A 224 10.74 -21.45 7.85
CA VAL A 224 10.36 -22.42 6.82
C VAL A 224 11.55 -22.59 5.89
N ARG A 225 12.25 -23.74 6.02
CA ARG A 225 13.51 -23.98 5.32
C ARG A 225 13.35 -23.82 3.80
N GLY A 226 14.24 -23.03 3.19
CA GLY A 226 14.23 -22.78 1.75
C GLY A 226 13.14 -21.84 1.25
N VAL A 227 12.19 -21.40 2.09
CA VAL A 227 11.04 -20.57 1.69
C VAL A 227 11.08 -19.20 2.36
N GLY A 228 10.97 -19.14 3.69
CA GLY A 228 10.84 -17.86 4.38
C GLY A 228 10.56 -18.01 5.87
N TYR A 229 9.70 -17.13 6.38
CA TYR A 229 9.34 -17.08 7.78
C TYR A 229 7.84 -16.97 7.97
N LYS A 230 7.37 -17.45 9.11
CA LYS A 230 5.95 -17.43 9.48
C LYS A 230 5.82 -16.96 10.92
N PHE A 231 4.85 -16.07 11.18
CA PHE A 231 4.45 -15.67 12.52
C PHE A 231 3.15 -16.36 12.94
N THR A 232 3.09 -16.81 14.20
CA THR A 232 1.88 -17.36 14.83
C THR A 232 1.74 -16.77 16.24
N GLU A 233 0.52 -16.66 16.74
CA GLU A 233 0.25 -16.20 18.13
C GLU A 233 0.26 -17.33 19.15
N GLU A 234 0.15 -18.58 18.69
CA GLU A 234 0.09 -19.79 19.52
C GLU A 234 1.40 -20.57 19.45
#